data_d1c582484f17fef91019353b003f3248
#
_entry.id   d1c582484f17fef91019353b003f3248
#
_cell.length_a   1.000
_cell.length_b   1.000
_cell.length_c   1.000
_cell.angle_alpha   90.00
_cell.angle_beta   90.00
_cell.angle_gamma   90.00
#
_symmetry.space_group_name_H-M   'P 1'
#
loop_
_entity.id
_entity.type
_entity.pdbx_description
1 polymer ?
#
loop_
_entity_poly.entity_id
_entity_poly.type
_entity_poly.pdbx_seq_one_letter_code
_entity_poly.pdbx_strand_id
1 'polypeptide(L)'
;ISYEQISQEQAKTLMDSETDYVILDVRTEEEFAEGHIADAILIPDYAIKEKAESILPDKNQLILVYCRSGRRSKLAASELVSLGYTNIKEFGGIIDWSYGIVKD
;
A
#
# COMPACT_ATOMS: atom_id res chain seq x y z
N ILE A 1 -1.18 5.55 -18.21
CA ILE A 1 -0.41 5.03 -17.08
C ILE A 1 -1.37 4.36 -16.10
N SER A 2 -0.96 3.23 -15.58
CA SER A 2 -1.76 2.49 -14.64
C SER A 2 -0.84 1.90 -13.56
N TYR A 3 -1.48 1.43 -12.49
CA TYR A 3 -0.73 0.69 -11.48
C TYR A 3 -0.61 -0.76 -11.91
N GLU A 4 0.28 -1.49 -11.27
CA GLU A 4 0.48 -2.91 -11.53
C GLU A 4 -0.14 -3.74 -10.40
N GLN A 5 -0.85 -4.81 -10.75
CA GLN A 5 -1.34 -5.77 -9.76
C GLN A 5 -0.33 -6.90 -9.67
N ILE A 6 0.09 -7.22 -8.44
CA ILE A 6 1.03 -8.32 -8.21
C ILE A 6 0.45 -9.26 -7.16
N SER A 7 1.00 -10.47 -7.08
CA SER A 7 0.61 -11.42 -6.07
C SER A 7 1.22 -11.05 -4.72
N GLN A 8 0.70 -11.64 -3.66
CA GLN A 8 1.27 -11.43 -2.32
C GLN A 8 2.66 -12.01 -2.21
N GLU A 9 2.91 -13.10 -2.91
CA GLU A 9 4.25 -13.70 -2.97
C GLU A 9 5.24 -12.75 -3.66
N GLN A 10 4.83 -12.14 -4.77
CA GLN A 10 5.65 -11.15 -5.45
C GLN A 10 5.93 -9.93 -4.57
N ALA A 11 4.92 -9.47 -3.84
CA ALA A 11 5.08 -8.37 -2.91
C ALA A 11 6.10 -8.70 -1.83
N LYS A 12 6.00 -9.90 -1.25
CA LYS A 12 6.94 -10.35 -0.23
C LYS A 12 8.36 -10.42 -0.78
N THR A 13 8.52 -10.91 -1.99
CA THR A 13 9.82 -10.97 -2.65
C THR A 13 10.42 -9.57 -2.81
N LEU A 14 9.61 -8.60 -3.21
CA LEU A 14 10.08 -7.20 -3.33
C LEU A 14 10.47 -6.63 -1.97
N MET A 15 9.70 -6.92 -0.93
CA MET A 15 10.01 -6.46 0.43
C MET A 15 11.34 -7.03 0.91
N ASP A 16 11.66 -8.25 0.51
CA ASP A 16 12.90 -8.91 0.92
C ASP A 16 14.11 -8.45 0.11
N SER A 17 13.92 -8.04 -1.14
CA SER A 17 15.01 -7.72 -2.05
C SER A 17 15.27 -6.22 -2.25
N GLU A 18 14.26 -5.38 -2.04
CA GLU A 18 14.38 -3.93 -2.24
C GLU A 18 14.65 -3.24 -0.91
N THR A 19 15.25 -2.06 -0.97
CA THR A 19 15.56 -1.29 0.24
C THR A 19 14.86 0.05 0.28
N ASP A 20 14.42 0.56 -0.87
CA ASP A 20 13.78 1.87 -0.94
C ASP A 20 12.34 1.72 -1.45
N TYR A 21 11.47 1.31 -0.54
CA TYR A 21 10.06 1.15 -0.86
C TYR A 21 9.19 1.56 0.31
N VAL A 22 7.91 1.76 0.04
CA VAL A 22 6.90 2.05 1.06
C VAL A 22 5.82 0.99 0.98
N ILE A 23 5.39 0.49 2.13
CA ILE A 23 4.21 -0.36 2.22
C ILE A 23 3.08 0.54 2.67
N LEU A 24 2.03 0.64 1.87
CA LEU A 24 0.93 1.55 2.12
C LEU A 24 -0.35 0.80 2.46
N ASP A 25 -0.84 1.00 3.67
CA ASP A 25 -2.12 0.46 4.14
C ASP A 25 -3.17 1.55 3.92
N VAL A 26 -4.22 1.23 3.19
CA VAL A 26 -5.26 2.21 2.87
C VAL A 26 -6.58 1.92 3.57
N ARG A 27 -6.51 1.18 4.67
CA ARG A 27 -7.67 0.87 5.51
C ARG A 27 -7.93 2.02 6.49
N THR A 28 -8.81 1.79 7.45
CA THR A 28 -9.10 2.80 8.47
C THR A 28 -8.06 2.72 9.60
N GLU A 29 -8.04 3.76 10.44
CA GLU A 29 -7.18 3.78 11.62
C GLU A 29 -7.48 2.63 12.57
N GLU A 30 -8.75 2.29 12.72
CA GLU A 30 -9.18 1.19 13.58
C GLU A 30 -8.66 -0.15 13.07
N GLU A 31 -8.77 -0.37 11.77
CA GLU A 31 -8.27 -1.60 11.15
C GLU A 31 -6.75 -1.71 11.30
N PHE A 32 -6.06 -0.60 11.09
CA PHE A 32 -4.60 -0.55 11.21
C PHE A 32 -4.16 -0.92 12.63
N ALA A 33 -4.86 -0.39 13.62
CA ALA A 33 -4.54 -0.67 15.03
C ALA A 33 -4.76 -2.13 15.40
N GLU A 34 -5.70 -2.80 14.74
CA GLU A 34 -5.98 -4.21 14.99
C GLU A 34 -4.89 -5.13 14.45
N GLY A 35 -4.10 -4.64 13.53
CA GLY A 35 -2.99 -5.39 12.95
C GLY A 35 -2.70 -4.92 11.54
N HIS A 36 -1.42 -4.83 11.21
CA HIS A 36 -0.98 -4.38 9.89
C HIS A 36 0.35 -5.03 9.54
N ILE A 37 0.74 -4.92 8.28
CA ILE A 37 2.03 -5.45 7.85
C ILE A 37 3.12 -4.58 8.46
N ALA A 38 4.18 -5.19 8.97
CA ALA A 38 5.28 -4.48 9.62
C ALA A 38 5.82 -3.38 8.70
N ASP A 39 6.10 -2.22 9.27
CA ASP A 39 6.61 -1.03 8.58
C ASP A 39 5.62 -0.34 7.66
N ALA A 40 4.36 -0.79 7.60
CA ALA A 40 3.37 -0.13 6.76
C ALA A 40 3.05 1.27 7.28
N ILE A 41 2.82 2.18 6.34
CA ILE A 41 2.34 3.53 6.61
C ILE A 41 0.85 3.55 6.31
N LEU A 42 0.08 4.22 7.15
CA LEU A 42 -1.36 4.32 6.97
C LEU A 42 -1.74 5.63 6.28
N ILE A 43 -2.39 5.54 5.15
CA ILE A 43 -3.15 6.65 4.56
C ILE A 43 -4.47 6.04 4.13
N PRO A 44 -5.56 6.27 4.88
CA PRO A 44 -6.86 5.69 4.51
C PRO A 44 -7.25 6.08 3.09
N ASP A 45 -8.01 5.22 2.41
CA ASP A 45 -8.35 5.43 1.01
C ASP A 45 -9.05 6.77 0.76
N TYR A 46 -9.86 7.23 1.71
CA TYR A 46 -10.56 8.51 1.60
C TYR A 46 -9.65 9.72 1.82
N ALA A 47 -8.42 9.52 2.25
CA ALA A 47 -7.47 10.60 2.53
C ALA A 47 -6.30 10.67 1.54
N ILE A 48 -6.25 9.77 0.57
CA ILE A 48 -5.15 9.70 -0.40
C ILE A 48 -4.95 11.05 -1.11
N LYS A 49 -6.03 11.60 -1.63
CA LYS A 49 -5.96 12.83 -2.41
C LYS A 49 -5.37 14.00 -1.64
N GLU A 50 -5.70 14.08 -0.34
CA GLU A 50 -5.27 15.21 0.49
C GLU A 50 -3.89 15.03 1.09
N LYS A 51 -3.50 13.78 1.39
CA LYS A 51 -2.34 13.53 2.24
C LYS A 51 -1.16 12.85 1.55
N ALA A 52 -1.40 12.16 0.42
CA ALA A 52 -0.35 11.36 -0.19
C ALA A 52 0.90 12.17 -0.54
N GLU A 53 0.71 13.33 -1.15
CA GLU A 53 1.86 14.09 -1.64
C GLU A 53 2.75 14.63 -0.51
N SER A 54 2.19 14.90 0.66
CA SER A 54 2.98 15.36 1.79
C SER A 54 3.65 14.22 2.54
N ILE A 55 3.01 13.04 2.58
CA ILE A 55 3.53 11.87 3.28
C ILE A 55 4.50 11.08 2.39
N LEU A 56 4.20 11.03 1.08
CA LEU A 56 4.96 10.29 0.09
C LEU A 56 5.43 11.26 -1.00
N PRO A 57 6.45 12.07 -0.73
CA PRO A 57 6.85 13.13 -1.67
C PRO A 57 7.56 12.63 -2.92
N ASP A 58 8.16 11.44 -2.89
CA ASP A 58 8.86 10.91 -4.05
C ASP A 58 7.89 10.14 -4.94
N LYS A 59 7.51 10.76 -6.06
CA LYS A 59 6.54 10.20 -7.00
C LYS A 59 7.06 8.99 -7.78
N ASN A 60 8.35 8.72 -7.73
CA ASN A 60 8.96 7.59 -8.41
C ASN A 60 9.29 6.43 -7.47
N GLN A 61 9.03 6.59 -6.19
CA GLN A 61 9.30 5.56 -5.20
C GLN A 61 8.38 4.36 -5.41
N LEU A 62 8.91 3.17 -5.18
CA LEU A 62 8.11 1.95 -5.21
C LEU A 62 7.15 1.97 -4.02
N ILE A 63 5.86 1.90 -4.30
CA ILE A 63 4.82 1.89 -3.28
C ILE A 63 4.00 0.61 -3.43
N LEU A 64 3.99 -0.19 -2.39
CA LEU A 64 3.25 -1.46 -2.33
C LEU A 64 1.96 -1.21 -1.54
N VAL A 65 0.82 -1.31 -2.21
CA VAL A 65 -0.47 -0.90 -1.67
C VAL A 65 -1.34 -2.10 -1.35
N TYR A 66 -1.95 -2.11 -0.18
CA TYR A 66 -2.90 -3.15 0.20
C TYR A 66 -4.04 -2.56 1.04
N CYS A 67 -5.12 -3.33 1.16
CA CYS A 67 -6.21 -3.01 2.06
C CYS A 67 -6.66 -4.28 2.78
N ARG A 68 -7.94 -4.43 3.11
CA ARG A 68 -8.41 -5.62 3.79
C ARG A 68 -8.60 -6.79 2.81
N SER A 69 -9.33 -6.55 1.71
CA SER A 69 -9.68 -7.59 0.74
C SER A 69 -9.24 -7.30 -0.69
N GLY A 70 -8.67 -6.12 -0.95
CA GLY A 70 -8.19 -5.74 -2.28
C GLY A 70 -9.05 -4.73 -3.02
N ARG A 71 -10.25 -4.43 -2.54
CA ARG A 71 -11.14 -3.48 -3.22
C ARG A 71 -10.69 -2.04 -3.08
N ARG A 72 -10.46 -1.61 -1.84
CA ARG A 72 -10.03 -0.22 -1.56
C ARG A 72 -8.64 0.05 -2.09
N SER A 73 -7.75 -0.96 -2.06
CA SER A 73 -6.39 -0.79 -2.53
C SER A 73 -6.32 -0.53 -4.03
N LYS A 74 -7.22 -1.14 -4.81
CA LYS A 74 -7.27 -0.88 -6.25
C LYS A 74 -7.71 0.55 -6.55
N LEU A 75 -8.70 1.05 -5.80
CA LEU A 75 -9.16 2.43 -5.95
C LEU A 75 -8.07 3.42 -5.51
N ALA A 76 -7.41 3.12 -4.40
CA ALA A 76 -6.31 3.96 -3.90
C ALA A 76 -5.13 3.98 -4.87
N ALA A 77 -4.80 2.82 -5.45
CA ALA A 77 -3.73 2.75 -6.44
C ALA A 77 -4.02 3.61 -7.66
N SER A 78 -5.27 3.56 -8.16
CA SER A 78 -5.69 4.42 -9.27
C SER A 78 -5.59 5.90 -8.91
N GLU A 79 -5.97 6.26 -7.69
CA GLU A 79 -5.88 7.64 -7.22
C GLU A 79 -4.44 8.12 -7.18
N LEU A 80 -3.52 7.27 -6.69
CA LEU A 80 -2.11 7.60 -6.65
C LEU A 80 -1.55 7.82 -8.05
N VAL A 81 -1.92 6.97 -9.00
CA VAL A 81 -1.50 7.16 -10.39
C VAL A 81 -2.01 8.50 -10.92
N SER A 82 -3.25 8.88 -10.61
CA SER A 82 -3.81 10.17 -11.00
C SER A 82 -3.02 11.34 -10.42
N LEU A 83 -2.41 11.15 -9.25
CA LEU A 83 -1.60 12.19 -8.62
C LEU A 83 -0.17 12.25 -9.17
N GLY A 84 0.18 11.37 -10.09
CA GLY A 84 1.49 11.38 -10.73
C GLY A 84 2.49 10.35 -10.23
N TYR A 85 2.06 9.45 -9.35
CA TYR A 85 2.95 8.38 -8.89
C TYR A 85 3.16 7.36 -9.99
N THR A 86 4.41 6.96 -10.21
CA THR A 86 4.81 6.18 -11.37
C THR A 86 5.14 4.72 -11.08
N ASN A 87 5.22 4.33 -9.81
CA ASN A 87 5.70 2.99 -9.45
C ASN A 87 4.83 2.37 -8.37
N ILE A 88 3.56 2.17 -8.70
CA ILE A 88 2.55 1.66 -7.78
C ILE A 88 2.26 0.19 -8.07
N LYS A 89 2.39 -0.65 -7.04
CA LYS A 89 2.05 -2.07 -7.14
C LYS A 89 1.05 -2.41 -6.05
N GLU A 90 -0.10 -2.94 -6.47
CA GLU A 90 -1.19 -3.30 -5.57
C GLU A 90 -1.20 -4.81 -5.39
N PHE A 91 -1.28 -5.30 -4.15
CA PHE A 91 -1.15 -6.73 -3.89
C PHE A 91 -2.29 -7.35 -3.07
N GLY A 92 -3.46 -6.74 -3.08
CA GLY A 92 -4.64 -7.37 -2.52
C GLY A 92 -4.94 -6.99 -1.08
N GLY A 93 -5.27 -7.96 -0.25
CA GLY A 93 -5.73 -7.68 1.09
C GLY A 93 -5.02 -8.45 2.18
N ILE A 94 -5.03 -7.87 3.37
CA ILE A 94 -4.37 -8.45 4.53
C ILE A 94 -5.01 -9.77 4.95
N ILE A 95 -6.27 -10.01 4.59
CA ILE A 95 -6.93 -11.28 4.93
C ILE A 95 -6.27 -12.47 4.27
N ASP A 96 -5.56 -12.25 3.16
CA ASP A 96 -4.84 -13.30 2.46
C ASP A 96 -3.34 -13.31 2.77
N TRP A 97 -2.88 -12.36 3.58
CA TRP A 97 -1.46 -12.20 3.89
C TRP A 97 -1.03 -13.24 4.92
N SER A 98 -0.11 -14.12 4.53
CA SER A 98 0.34 -15.22 5.37
C SER A 98 1.71 -15.01 6.01
N TYR A 99 2.31 -13.84 5.83
CA TYR A 99 3.68 -13.58 6.26
C TYR A 99 3.78 -12.85 7.60
N GLY A 100 2.65 -12.71 8.30
CA GLY A 100 2.62 -12.13 9.64
C GLY A 100 2.20 -10.67 9.66
N ILE A 101 1.63 -10.27 10.79
CA ILE A 101 1.19 -8.90 11.02
C ILE A 101 1.66 -8.46 12.40
N VAL A 102 1.70 -7.15 12.62
CA VAL A 102 2.08 -6.57 13.89
C VAL A 102 0.99 -5.64 14.38
N LYS A 103 1.02 -5.36 15.68
CA LYS A 103 0.14 -4.35 16.31
C LYS A 103 1.05 -3.39 17.06
N ASP A 104 0.78 -2.11 16.93
CA ASP A 104 1.53 -1.11 17.70
C ASP A 104 0.65 -0.02 18.25
#